data_e17fc3b10b3110fa752aaf38ccd2bee4
#
_entry.id   e17fc3b10b3110fa752aaf38ccd2bee4
#
_cell.length_a   1.000
_cell.length_b   1.000
_cell.length_c   1.000
_cell.angle_alpha   90.00
_cell.angle_beta   90.00
_cell.angle_gamma   90.00
#
_symmetry.space_group_name_H-M   'P 1'
#
loop_
_entity.id
_entity.type
_entity.pdbx_description
1 polymer ?
#
loop_
_entity_poly.entity_id
_entity_poly.type
_entity_poly.pdbx_seq_one_letter_code
_entity_poly.pdbx_strand_id
1 'polypeptide(L)'
;VTVNLIGCGGTGSQMLTCLARLDVTLRRLGHPGLFVTLYDPDTVTESNVGRQLFSPADLGLNKAQCLVTRINAFFGNDWRAVPETYPEDENLARREHMANITITCTDNVKSRLCGRH
;
A
#
# COMPACT_ATOMS: atom_id res chain seq x y z
N VAL A 1 6.65 -8.90 10.66
CA VAL A 1 5.27 -8.41 10.71
C VAL A 1 4.79 -8.13 9.30
N THR A 2 3.65 -8.70 8.95
CA THR A 2 3.04 -8.49 7.64
C THR A 2 1.93 -7.43 7.75
N VAL A 3 1.87 -6.55 6.74
CA VAL A 3 0.91 -5.46 6.68
C VAL A 3 0.22 -5.46 5.32
N ASN A 4 -1.11 -5.42 5.32
CA ASN A 4 -1.89 -5.15 4.11
C ASN A 4 -2.29 -3.68 4.13
N LEU A 5 -1.90 -2.94 3.11
CA LEU A 5 -2.27 -1.54 2.92
C LEU A 5 -3.24 -1.46 1.74
N ILE A 6 -4.42 -0.90 1.97
CA ILE A 6 -5.50 -0.87 0.99
C ILE A 6 -5.73 0.56 0.53
N GLY A 7 -5.52 0.78 -0.76
CA GLY A 7 -5.66 2.08 -1.40
C GLY A 7 -4.37 2.90 -1.36
N CYS A 8 -4.06 3.59 -2.44
CA CYS A 8 -2.86 4.41 -2.54
C CYS A 8 -3.13 5.80 -3.11
N GLY A 9 -4.25 6.42 -2.69
CA GLY A 9 -4.48 7.84 -2.89
C GLY A 9 -3.47 8.66 -2.09
N GLY A 10 -3.76 9.93 -1.83
CA GLY A 10 -2.86 10.80 -1.10
C GLY A 10 -2.43 10.21 0.24
N THR A 11 -3.40 9.77 1.06
CA THR A 11 -3.14 9.18 2.37
C THR A 11 -2.39 7.86 2.26
N GLY A 12 -2.78 7.00 1.31
CA GLY A 12 -2.12 5.69 1.12
C GLY A 12 -0.67 5.82 0.69
N SER A 13 -0.38 6.76 -0.19
CA SER A 13 0.99 7.03 -0.63
C SER A 13 1.87 7.48 0.53
N GLN A 14 1.36 8.38 1.38
CA GLN A 14 2.08 8.86 2.55
C GLN A 14 2.27 7.74 3.57
N MET A 15 1.24 6.93 3.79
CA MET A 15 1.30 5.79 4.71
C MET A 15 2.38 4.79 4.26
N LEU A 16 2.46 4.51 2.98
CA LEU A 16 3.47 3.60 2.44
C LEU A 16 4.88 4.09 2.76
N THR A 17 5.13 5.39 2.58
CA THR A 17 6.41 6.00 2.91
C THR A 17 6.72 5.91 4.41
N CYS A 18 5.72 6.18 5.25
CA CYS A 18 5.86 6.07 6.70
C CYS A 18 6.20 4.64 7.12
N LEU A 19 5.55 3.65 6.53
CA LEU A 19 5.83 2.24 6.81
C LEU A 19 7.24 1.86 6.38
N ALA A 20 7.71 2.40 5.26
CA ALA A 20 9.08 2.15 4.79
C ALA A 20 10.12 2.70 5.77
N ARG A 21 9.89 3.89 6.30
CA ARG A 21 10.77 4.50 7.30
C ARG A 21 10.73 3.72 8.61
N LEU A 22 9.56 3.28 9.03
CA LEU A 22 9.41 2.45 10.23
C LEU A 22 10.15 1.13 10.07
N ASP A 23 10.08 0.51 8.91
CA ASP A 23 10.79 -0.72 8.60
C ASP A 23 12.30 -0.56 8.81
N VAL A 24 12.87 0.52 8.28
CA VAL A 24 14.29 0.83 8.46
C VAL A 24 14.65 0.95 9.94
N THR A 25 13.83 1.68 10.70
CA THR A 25 14.05 1.87 12.14
C THR A 25 14.00 0.54 12.90
N LEU A 26 13.00 -0.29 12.60
CA LEU A 26 12.84 -1.58 13.25
C LEU A 26 14.05 -2.49 12.98
N ARG A 27 14.52 -2.52 11.75
CA ARG A 27 15.69 -3.35 11.39
C ARG A 27 16.94 -2.90 12.11
N ARG A 28 17.12 -1.60 12.29
CA ARG A 28 18.26 -1.05 13.05
C ARG A 28 18.22 -1.45 14.52
N LEU A 29 17.02 -1.72 15.03
CA LEU A 29 16.84 -2.17 16.42
C LEU A 29 16.89 -3.70 16.56
N GLY A 30 17.24 -4.40 15.50
CA GLY A 30 17.34 -5.85 15.52
C GLY A 30 16.05 -6.60 15.21
N HIS A 31 14.98 -5.88 14.87
CA HIS A 31 13.70 -6.47 14.48
C HIS A 31 13.75 -6.90 13.00
N PRO A 32 13.10 -8.01 12.61
CA PRO A 32 13.08 -8.43 11.20
C PRO A 32 12.40 -7.46 10.26
N GLY A 33 11.67 -6.46 10.76
CA GLY A 33 11.03 -5.43 9.96
C GLY A 33 9.62 -5.77 9.52
N LEU A 34 9.16 -5.05 8.49
CA LEU A 34 7.81 -5.18 7.95
C LEU A 34 7.86 -5.78 6.54
N PHE A 35 6.83 -6.54 6.20
CA PHE A 35 6.55 -6.94 4.84
C PHE A 35 5.19 -6.38 4.46
N VAL A 36 5.13 -5.45 3.51
CA VAL A 36 3.91 -4.75 3.15
C VAL A 36 3.41 -5.20 1.78
N THR A 37 2.10 -5.46 1.70
CA THR A 37 1.41 -5.69 0.44
C THR A 37 0.44 -4.54 0.22
N LEU A 38 0.58 -3.84 -0.90
CA LEU A 38 -0.28 -2.71 -1.26
C LEU A 38 -1.30 -3.14 -2.30
N TYR A 39 -2.58 -2.91 -2.02
CA TYR A 39 -3.70 -3.25 -2.89
C TYR A 39 -4.31 -1.99 -3.48
N ASP A 40 -4.33 -1.86 -4.80
CA ASP A 40 -5.07 -0.79 -5.48
C ASP A 40 -5.31 -1.15 -6.93
N PRO A 41 -6.57 -1.14 -7.42
CA PRO A 41 -6.87 -1.45 -8.82
C PRO A 41 -6.66 -0.27 -9.76
N ASP A 42 -6.52 0.95 -9.23
CA ASP A 42 -6.52 2.17 -10.04
C ASP A 42 -5.21 2.37 -10.78
N THR A 43 -5.31 3.12 -11.89
CA THR A 43 -4.15 3.58 -12.64
C THR A 43 -3.89 5.06 -12.36
N VAL A 44 -2.67 5.49 -12.60
CA VAL A 44 -2.27 6.89 -12.41
C VAL A 44 -2.90 7.75 -13.53
N THR A 45 -3.57 8.83 -13.13
CA THR A 45 -4.18 9.81 -14.03
C THR A 45 -3.47 11.16 -13.91
N GLU A 46 -3.75 12.07 -14.85
CA GLU A 46 -3.16 13.41 -14.80
C GLU A 46 -3.48 14.15 -13.50
N SER A 47 -4.69 13.94 -12.95
CA SER A 47 -5.07 14.59 -11.70
C SER A 47 -4.28 14.08 -10.49
N ASN A 48 -3.65 12.94 -10.60
CA ASN A 48 -2.82 12.38 -9.52
C ASN A 48 -1.39 12.92 -9.53
N VAL A 49 -0.90 13.33 -10.70
CA VAL A 49 0.49 13.79 -10.86
C VAL A 49 0.70 15.07 -10.06
N GLY A 50 1.76 15.08 -9.26
CA GLY A 50 2.10 16.22 -8.41
C GLY A 50 1.31 16.32 -7.11
N ARG A 51 0.04 15.87 -7.09
CA ARG A 51 -0.79 15.87 -5.87
C ARG A 51 -0.54 14.65 -5.01
N GLN A 52 -0.29 13.53 -5.64
CA GLN A 52 0.12 12.30 -5.00
C GLN A 52 1.58 12.04 -5.40
N LEU A 53 2.17 10.97 -4.92
CA LEU A 53 3.57 10.67 -5.20
C LEU A 53 3.77 10.05 -6.59
N PHE A 54 3.22 10.69 -7.62
CA PHE A 54 3.32 10.24 -9.01
C PHE A 54 3.90 11.33 -9.90
N SER A 55 4.65 10.91 -10.90
CA SER A 55 5.24 11.79 -11.91
C SER A 55 4.56 11.59 -13.26
N PRO A 56 4.79 12.48 -14.25
CA PRO A 56 4.24 12.29 -15.60
C PRO A 56 4.63 10.94 -16.23
N ALA A 57 5.80 10.40 -15.90
CA ALA A 57 6.23 9.10 -16.40
C ALA A 57 5.36 7.94 -15.90
N ASP A 58 4.62 8.15 -14.81
CA ASP A 58 3.79 7.12 -14.20
C ASP A 58 2.38 7.03 -14.81
N LEU A 59 2.00 7.96 -15.68
CA LEU A 59 0.67 7.98 -16.29
C LEU A 59 0.31 6.64 -16.92
N GLY A 60 -0.87 6.12 -16.60
CA GLY A 60 -1.37 4.86 -17.12
C GLY A 60 -0.88 3.63 -16.40
N LEU A 61 0.09 3.74 -15.50
CA LEU A 61 0.59 2.61 -14.71
C LEU A 61 -0.32 2.36 -13.51
N ASN A 62 -0.35 1.12 -13.04
CA ASN A 62 -1.08 0.80 -11.80
C ASN A 62 -0.42 1.51 -10.60
N LYS A 63 -1.23 2.15 -9.77
CA LYS A 63 -0.74 2.94 -8.64
C LYS A 63 0.07 2.11 -7.65
N ALA A 64 -0.44 0.94 -7.28
CA ALA A 64 0.24 0.08 -6.31
C ALA A 64 1.59 -0.39 -6.83
N GLN A 65 1.64 -0.88 -8.06
CA GLN A 65 2.88 -1.36 -8.66
C GLN A 65 3.91 -0.24 -8.80
N CYS A 66 3.47 0.94 -9.19
CA CYS A 66 4.32 2.10 -9.35
C CYS A 66 4.99 2.50 -8.03
N LEU A 67 4.20 2.64 -6.97
CA LEU A 67 4.70 3.07 -5.67
C LEU A 67 5.57 2.01 -5.00
N VAL A 68 5.15 0.76 -5.02
CA VAL A 68 5.92 -0.33 -4.40
C VAL A 68 7.25 -0.54 -5.10
N THR A 69 7.27 -0.48 -6.43
CA THR A 69 8.53 -0.58 -7.18
C THR A 69 9.51 0.51 -6.77
N ARG A 70 9.00 1.73 -6.61
CA ARG A 70 9.82 2.88 -6.22
C ARG A 70 10.34 2.74 -4.79
N ILE A 71 9.48 2.31 -3.86
CA ILE A 71 9.88 2.10 -2.46
C ILE A 71 10.91 0.98 -2.36
N ASN A 72 10.70 -0.13 -3.07
CA ASN A 72 11.66 -1.24 -3.06
C ASN A 72 13.03 -0.81 -3.59
N ALA A 73 13.05 -0.02 -4.65
CA ALA A 73 14.30 0.46 -5.23
C ALA A 73 15.03 1.41 -4.27
N PHE A 74 14.30 2.31 -3.63
CA PHE A 74 14.90 3.32 -2.73
C PHE A 74 15.39 2.72 -1.41
N PHE A 75 14.58 1.87 -0.79
CA PHE A 75 14.88 1.32 0.54
C PHE A 75 15.49 -0.08 0.52
N GLY A 76 15.60 -0.71 -0.65
CA GLY A 76 16.10 -2.07 -0.76
C GLY A 76 15.14 -3.11 -0.22
N ASN A 77 13.83 -2.83 -0.24
CA ASN A 77 12.80 -3.73 0.23
C ASN A 77 12.32 -4.70 -0.86
N ASP A 78 11.55 -5.69 -0.44
CA ASP A 78 10.95 -6.69 -1.33
C ASP A 78 9.44 -6.76 -1.06
N TRP A 79 8.79 -5.60 -0.98
CA TRP A 79 7.37 -5.50 -0.73
C TRP A 79 6.57 -5.81 -1.99
N ARG A 80 5.30 -6.12 -1.81
CA ARG A 80 4.44 -6.63 -2.87
C ARG A 80 3.36 -5.63 -3.24
N ALA A 81 3.05 -5.56 -4.54
CA ALA A 81 1.93 -4.77 -5.06
C ALA A 81 0.91 -5.71 -5.71
N VAL A 82 -0.36 -5.50 -5.40
CA VAL A 82 -1.46 -6.24 -6.00
C VAL A 82 -2.39 -5.26 -6.72
N PRO A 83 -2.46 -5.30 -8.07
CA PRO A 83 -3.28 -4.35 -8.84
C PRO A 83 -4.75 -4.75 -8.85
N GLU A 84 -5.29 -5.07 -7.67
CA GLU A 84 -6.64 -5.54 -7.51
C GLU A 84 -7.25 -4.97 -6.24
N THR A 85 -8.59 -4.97 -6.18
CA THR A 85 -9.31 -4.60 -4.98
C THR A 85 -9.10 -5.66 -3.91
N TYR A 86 -8.90 -5.21 -2.66
CA TYR A 86 -8.83 -6.12 -1.52
C TYR A 86 -10.18 -6.85 -1.37
N PRO A 87 -10.18 -8.18 -1.13
CA PRO A 87 -11.43 -8.94 -1.00
C PRO A 87 -12.31 -8.42 0.14
N GLU A 88 -13.61 -8.23 -0.14
CA GLU A 88 -14.59 -7.83 0.88
C GLU A 88 -14.99 -9.00 1.77
N ASP A 89 -14.92 -10.23 1.27
CA ASP A 89 -15.23 -11.43 2.03
C ASP A 89 -14.11 -11.72 3.02
N GLU A 90 -14.41 -11.65 4.31
CA GLU A 90 -13.42 -11.89 5.37
C GLU A 90 -12.80 -13.28 5.29
N ASN A 91 -13.60 -14.29 4.95
CA ASN A 91 -13.09 -15.66 4.85
C ASN A 91 -12.08 -15.79 3.71
N LEU A 92 -12.40 -15.18 2.57
CA LEU A 92 -11.51 -15.17 1.43
C LEU A 92 -10.24 -14.37 1.73
N ALA A 93 -10.39 -13.20 2.37
CA ALA A 93 -9.26 -12.37 2.76
C ALA A 93 -8.34 -13.10 3.73
N ARG A 94 -8.89 -13.81 4.72
CA ARG A 94 -8.11 -14.58 5.67
C ARG A 94 -7.34 -15.72 5.02
N ARG A 95 -7.94 -16.37 4.05
CA ARG A 95 -7.35 -17.55 3.41
C ARG A 95 -6.24 -17.17 2.43
N GLU A 96 -6.43 -16.07 1.69
CA GLU A 96 -5.54 -15.69 0.59
C GLU A 96 -4.64 -14.49 0.90
N HIS A 97 -5.05 -13.63 1.84
CA HIS A 97 -4.38 -12.35 2.09
C HIS A 97 -4.14 -12.11 3.59
N MET A 98 -3.83 -13.18 4.32
CA MET A 98 -3.61 -13.06 5.77
C MET A 98 -2.44 -12.13 6.08
N ALA A 99 -2.66 -11.21 7.02
CA ALA A 99 -1.64 -10.30 7.49
C ALA A 99 -1.85 -10.02 8.99
N ASN A 100 -0.79 -9.58 9.68
CA ASN A 100 -0.89 -9.20 11.08
C ASN A 100 -1.68 -7.91 11.25
N ILE A 101 -1.52 -6.97 10.31
CA ILE A 101 -2.16 -5.65 10.36
C ILE A 101 -2.75 -5.33 8.99
N THR A 102 -3.96 -4.78 8.96
CA THR A 102 -4.58 -4.29 7.74
C THR A 102 -4.94 -2.81 7.92
N ILE A 103 -4.45 -1.96 7.01
CA ILE A 103 -4.68 -0.52 7.04
C ILE A 103 -5.45 -0.13 5.79
N THR A 104 -6.57 0.57 5.97
CA THR A 104 -7.41 1.04 4.86
C THR A 104 -7.24 2.54 4.69
N CYS A 105 -6.82 2.95 3.49
CA CYS A 105 -6.58 4.35 3.15
C CYS A 105 -7.44 4.80 1.97
N THR A 106 -8.64 4.26 1.83
CA THR A 106 -9.56 4.66 0.78
C THR A 106 -10.40 5.86 1.24
N ASP A 107 -10.76 6.73 0.31
CA ASP A 107 -11.58 7.90 0.60
C ASP A 107 -13.08 7.60 0.56
N ASN A 108 -13.47 6.39 0.25
CA ASN A 108 -14.86 5.96 0.19
C ASN A 108 -15.40 5.78 1.61
N VAL A 109 -16.46 6.52 1.94
CA VAL A 109 -17.08 6.46 3.29
C VAL A 109 -17.51 5.05 3.65
N LYS A 110 -18.10 4.31 2.71
CA LYS A 110 -18.51 2.93 2.94
C LYS A 110 -17.30 2.05 3.27
N SER A 111 -16.21 2.21 2.53
CA SER A 111 -14.97 1.47 2.80
C SER A 111 -14.41 1.78 4.17
N ARG A 112 -14.46 3.04 4.60
CA ARG A 112 -14.01 3.42 5.94
C ARG A 112 -14.83 2.76 7.04
N LEU A 113 -16.14 2.70 6.88
CA LEU A 113 -17.01 2.03 7.85
C LEU A 113 -16.72 0.54 7.93
N CYS A 114 -16.52 -0.10 6.78
CA CYS A 114 -16.13 -1.51 6.72
C CYS A 114 -14.75 -1.74 7.34
N GLY A 115 -13.82 -0.82 7.11
CA GLY A 115 -12.46 -0.91 7.62
C GLY A 115 -12.33 -0.79 9.13
N ARG A 116 -13.38 -0.35 9.82
CA ARG A 116 -13.38 -0.21 11.28
C ARG A 116 -13.75 -1.49 12.01
N HIS A 117 -14.20 -2.47 11.29
CA HIS A 117 -14.61 -3.76 11.87
C HIS A 117 -13.49 -4.82 11.71
#